data_c49feff47825282dee38f625d51b9d84
#
_entry.id   c49feff47825282dee38f625d51b9d84
#
_cell.length_a   1.000
_cell.length_b   1.000
_cell.length_c   1.000
_cell.angle_alpha   90.00
_cell.angle_beta   90.00
_cell.angle_gamma   90.00
#
_symmetry.space_group_name_H-M   'P 1'
#
loop_
_entity.id
_entity.type
_entity.pdbx_description
1 polymer ?
#
loop_
_entity_poly.entity_id
_entity_poly.type
_entity_poly.pdbx_seq_one_letter_code
_entity_poly.pdbx_strand_id
1 'polypeptide(L)'
;MKNKGFTVCALGLSAALLCSCKEKSNISPIPSGTSVRVMTVSDSRSHYEQNYSGTVEEESSASLSFQAAGSIAKVYVSDGMQVSKGQKLAELDPVSLKNAYEATLSTLKQAKDAYNRYSKLYKKGSLTEIQWTEVQTKLQQATAMEGIARKNLENAVLKAPFDGIVADKKLETGVTVLPGVPVLKIVTIDRVNVKIPVPENEIADTRIGQEASIVVPALKNKRFHGSITEKSVTANPISRTYNVKISIDNPFHELMPGMVCKVDIKEEGNHLAGIVIPNSCVQIDYAGQAFVWLVRNGMATKRIITVGGLTEEGTLVTNGLDGGEKLIIEGAQKVSEGSNVIEK
;
A
#
# COMPACT_ATOMS: atom_id res chain seq x y z
N MET A 1 -28.73 74.43 48.65
CA MET A 1 -28.01 75.06 49.80
C MET A 1 -26.62 75.34 49.30
N LYS A 2 -26.32 76.61 49.06
CA LYS A 2 -25.25 77.43 49.70
C LYS A 2 -23.86 76.92 49.46
N ASN A 3 -22.85 77.61 49.01
CA ASN A 3 -22.55 79.06 48.78
C ASN A 3 -21.14 79.10 48.21
N LYS A 4 -20.89 79.92 47.18
CA LYS A 4 -20.10 81.19 47.22
C LYS A 4 -18.64 81.02 47.69
N GLY A 5 -17.65 81.46 46.89
CA GLY A 5 -17.08 82.80 46.78
C GLY A 5 -15.77 82.69 45.95
N PHE A 6 -15.56 83.44 44.91
CA PHE A 6 -15.05 84.81 44.82
C PHE A 6 -13.68 85.05 45.42
N THR A 7 -12.68 85.38 44.51
CA THR A 7 -11.88 86.64 44.48
C THR A 7 -10.69 86.45 43.58
N VAL A 8 -10.56 87.03 42.47
CA VAL A 8 -9.96 88.26 41.88
C VAL A 8 -8.63 88.73 42.52
N CYS A 9 -7.66 88.91 41.67
CA CYS A 9 -6.56 89.93 41.49
C CYS A 9 -5.26 89.28 41.13
N ALA A 10 -4.38 89.79 40.37
CA ALA A 10 -4.20 91.00 39.54
C ALA A 10 -2.84 90.80 38.79
N LEU A 11 -2.74 91.36 37.61
CA LEU A 11 -1.60 91.91 36.90
C LEU A 11 -0.16 91.60 37.35
N GLY A 12 0.64 91.22 36.34
CA GLY A 12 2.12 91.29 36.34
C GLY A 12 2.67 91.07 34.96
N LEU A 13 2.89 92.13 34.26
CA LEU A 13 3.47 92.27 32.93
C LEU A 13 4.99 91.96 33.04
N SER A 14 5.51 91.01 32.20
CA SER A 14 6.97 91.03 31.85
C SER A 14 7.17 90.35 30.52
N ALA A 15 7.59 91.14 29.57
CA ALA A 15 8.04 90.70 28.25
C ALA A 15 9.44 90.01 28.36
N ALA A 16 9.59 88.85 27.85
CA ALA A 16 10.88 88.24 27.60
C ALA A 16 10.92 87.52 26.23
N LEU A 17 11.86 87.95 25.49
CA LEU A 17 12.25 87.64 24.13
C LEU A 17 12.23 86.20 23.71
N LEU A 18 11.52 85.87 22.66
CA LEU A 18 11.55 84.57 21.93
C LEU A 18 12.78 84.55 21.02
N CYS A 19 13.79 83.78 21.42
CA CYS A 19 14.87 83.31 20.52
C CYS A 19 14.45 81.90 19.98
N SER A 20 13.85 81.89 18.78
CA SER A 20 13.49 80.68 18.04
C SER A 20 14.73 80.07 17.41
N CYS A 21 15.31 79.04 18.01
CA CYS A 21 16.22 78.15 17.34
C CYS A 21 15.42 77.21 16.42
N LYS A 22 15.56 77.45 15.14
CA LYS A 22 15.03 76.54 14.08
C LYS A 22 16.00 75.41 13.89
N GLU A 23 15.79 74.33 14.69
CA GLU A 23 16.46 73.06 14.50
C GLU A 23 15.92 72.40 13.24
N LYS A 24 16.74 72.33 12.17
CA LYS A 24 16.46 71.54 10.99
C LYS A 24 16.60 70.11 11.40
N SER A 25 15.50 69.47 11.79
CA SER A 25 15.42 68.02 11.85
C SER A 25 15.56 67.46 10.42
N ASN A 26 16.75 66.95 10.10
CA ASN A 26 16.95 66.05 9.01
C ASN A 26 16.21 64.74 9.33
N ILE A 27 14.90 64.73 9.13
CA ILE A 27 14.12 63.50 9.07
C ILE A 27 14.49 62.89 7.72
N SER A 28 15.45 61.97 7.73
CA SER A 28 15.59 61.02 6.61
C SER A 28 14.22 60.41 6.38
N PRO A 29 13.70 60.39 5.14
CA PRO A 29 12.38 59.79 4.89
C PRO A 29 12.48 58.33 5.31
N ILE A 30 11.70 57.96 6.35
CA ILE A 30 11.49 56.57 6.70
C ILE A 30 10.92 55.93 5.44
N PRO A 31 11.60 54.91 4.87
CA PRO A 31 11.09 54.29 3.66
C PRO A 31 9.69 53.75 3.98
N SER A 32 8.64 54.36 3.41
CA SER A 32 7.27 53.97 3.57
C SER A 32 7.02 52.72 2.73
N GLY A 33 7.26 51.54 3.33
CA GLY A 33 7.03 50.29 2.66
C GLY A 33 6.71 49.18 3.68
N THR A 34 5.97 48.20 3.26
CA THR A 34 5.68 47.00 4.07
C THR A 34 6.93 46.12 4.13
N SER A 35 7.42 45.79 5.32
CA SER A 35 8.55 44.86 5.48
C SER A 35 8.13 43.47 5.15
N VAL A 36 8.82 42.84 4.18
CA VAL A 36 8.56 41.46 3.70
C VAL A 36 9.84 40.67 3.68
N ARG A 37 9.77 39.35 3.90
CA ARG A 37 10.86 38.44 3.64
C ARG A 37 10.70 37.85 2.24
N VAL A 38 11.76 37.81 1.48
CA VAL A 38 11.75 37.30 0.11
C VAL A 38 12.67 36.07 -0.01
N MET A 39 12.33 35.21 -0.95
CA MET A 39 13.16 34.11 -1.40
C MET A 39 13.37 34.22 -2.90
N THR A 40 14.60 34.06 -3.36
CA THR A 40 14.86 33.96 -4.80
C THR A 40 14.42 32.57 -5.27
N VAL A 41 13.56 32.52 -6.26
CA VAL A 41 13.08 31.30 -6.87
C VAL A 41 14.26 30.58 -7.52
N SER A 42 14.50 29.32 -7.12
CA SER A 42 15.53 28.50 -7.73
C SER A 42 15.13 28.08 -9.14
N ASP A 43 16.11 28.07 -10.04
CA ASP A 43 15.90 27.60 -11.42
C ASP A 43 15.88 26.06 -11.52
N SER A 44 16.01 25.38 -10.38
CA SER A 44 15.91 23.93 -10.28
C SER A 44 14.47 23.47 -10.52
N ARG A 45 14.22 22.93 -11.69
CA ARG A 45 12.94 22.31 -11.99
C ARG A 45 12.87 20.96 -11.28
N SER A 46 12.00 20.86 -10.30
CA SER A 46 11.69 19.59 -9.65
C SER A 46 10.65 18.84 -10.48
N HIS A 47 10.79 17.53 -10.48
CA HIS A 47 9.80 16.64 -11.08
C HIS A 47 8.79 16.26 -9.99
N TYR A 48 7.53 16.21 -10.35
CA TYR A 48 6.51 15.67 -9.47
C TYR A 48 6.69 14.14 -9.43
N GLU A 49 7.12 13.62 -8.29
CA GLU A 49 7.19 12.19 -8.04
C GLU A 49 5.90 11.75 -7.34
N GLN A 50 5.14 10.88 -7.97
CA GLN A 50 3.93 10.30 -7.36
C GLN A 50 4.35 9.22 -6.37
N ASN A 51 4.39 9.60 -5.09
CA ASN A 51 4.75 8.69 -4.00
C ASN A 51 3.51 7.96 -3.46
N TYR A 52 3.47 6.65 -3.66
CA TYR A 52 2.44 5.79 -3.09
C TYR A 52 2.99 5.00 -1.90
N SER A 53 2.14 4.78 -0.89
CA SER A 53 2.43 3.80 0.15
C SER A 53 1.94 2.43 -0.29
N GLY A 54 2.84 1.45 -0.32
CA GLY A 54 2.56 0.07 -0.72
C GLY A 54 2.84 -0.93 0.38
N THR A 55 2.33 -2.14 0.18
CA THR A 55 2.61 -3.29 1.03
C THR A 55 3.14 -4.43 0.19
N VAL A 56 4.20 -5.07 0.66
CA VAL A 56 4.76 -6.27 0.04
C VAL A 56 3.82 -7.44 0.30
N GLU A 57 3.41 -8.13 -0.75
CA GLU A 57 2.61 -9.37 -0.72
C GLU A 57 3.43 -10.51 -1.34
N GLU A 58 3.15 -11.74 -0.94
CA GLU A 58 3.72 -12.93 -1.56
C GLU A 58 3.27 -13.07 -3.03
N GLU A 59 4.09 -13.68 -3.88
CA GLU A 59 3.71 -14.00 -5.27
C GLU A 59 2.57 -15.01 -5.29
N SER A 60 2.70 -16.08 -4.50
CA SER A 60 1.69 -17.13 -4.36
C SER A 60 1.62 -17.61 -2.92
N SER A 61 0.43 -18.00 -2.49
CA SER A 61 0.23 -18.61 -1.19
C SER A 61 -0.79 -19.75 -1.24
N ALA A 62 -0.59 -20.74 -0.38
CA ALA A 62 -1.56 -21.80 -0.15
C ALA A 62 -1.77 -22.01 1.35
N SER A 63 -3.03 -21.93 1.76
CA SER A 63 -3.47 -22.37 3.08
C SER A 63 -3.80 -23.85 3.01
N LEU A 64 -3.04 -24.68 3.72
CA LEU A 64 -3.16 -26.12 3.69
C LEU A 64 -4.00 -26.61 4.85
N SER A 65 -4.83 -27.60 4.56
CA SER A 65 -5.69 -28.30 5.53
C SER A 65 -5.64 -29.80 5.30
N PHE A 66 -5.84 -30.58 6.35
CA PHE A 66 -6.07 -31.99 6.18
C PHE A 66 -7.44 -32.25 5.56
N GLN A 67 -7.55 -33.29 4.72
CA GLN A 67 -8.82 -33.72 4.12
C GLN A 67 -9.44 -34.86 4.91
N ALA A 68 -8.74 -35.39 5.93
CA ALA A 68 -9.22 -36.42 6.85
C ALA A 68 -9.19 -35.86 8.28
N ALA A 69 -10.11 -36.34 9.14
CA ALA A 69 -10.09 -36.08 10.58
C ALA A 69 -9.11 -37.01 11.29
N GLY A 70 -8.44 -36.52 12.31
CA GLY A 70 -7.54 -37.32 13.14
C GLY A 70 -6.67 -36.49 14.06
N SER A 71 -5.92 -37.14 14.95
CA SER A 71 -4.91 -36.48 15.77
C SER A 71 -3.58 -36.40 15.01
N ILE A 72 -2.88 -35.29 15.16
CA ILE A 72 -1.56 -35.09 14.54
C ILE A 72 -0.55 -35.99 15.25
N ALA A 73 0.03 -36.95 14.51
CA ALA A 73 1.07 -37.82 15.02
C ALA A 73 2.45 -37.18 14.98
N LYS A 74 2.77 -36.47 13.86
CA LYS A 74 4.07 -35.83 13.68
C LYS A 74 3.94 -34.56 12.83
N VAL A 75 4.78 -33.58 13.15
CA VAL A 75 5.00 -32.32 12.36
C VAL A 75 6.47 -32.30 11.97
N TYR A 76 6.74 -32.08 10.69
CA TYR A 76 8.09 -32.13 10.11
C TYR A 76 8.67 -30.76 9.77
N VAL A 77 7.90 -29.70 9.96
CA VAL A 77 8.26 -28.33 9.54
C VAL A 77 8.08 -27.34 10.67
N SER A 78 8.82 -26.22 10.56
CA SER A 78 8.74 -25.05 11.44
C SER A 78 8.49 -23.79 10.61
N ASP A 79 8.03 -22.72 11.26
CA ASP A 79 7.91 -21.41 10.61
C ASP A 79 9.26 -20.96 10.05
N GLY A 80 9.24 -20.37 8.86
CA GLY A 80 10.43 -19.97 8.11
C GLY A 80 11.18 -21.08 7.39
N MET A 81 10.76 -22.36 7.55
CA MET A 81 11.43 -23.48 6.89
C MET A 81 11.10 -23.53 5.39
N GLN A 82 12.12 -23.69 4.56
CA GLN A 82 11.96 -23.95 3.14
C GLN A 82 11.50 -25.37 2.90
N VAL A 83 10.54 -25.57 2.01
CA VAL A 83 9.95 -26.86 1.66
C VAL A 83 9.86 -27.03 0.15
N SER A 84 10.00 -28.28 -0.30
CA SER A 84 9.89 -28.64 -1.72
C SER A 84 8.53 -29.28 -2.02
N LYS A 85 8.08 -29.14 -3.26
CA LYS A 85 6.86 -29.76 -3.77
C LYS A 85 6.82 -31.27 -3.47
N GLY A 86 5.71 -31.72 -2.87
CA GLY A 86 5.52 -33.11 -2.47
C GLY A 86 6.17 -33.51 -1.15
N GLN A 87 6.96 -32.62 -0.52
CA GLN A 87 7.55 -32.86 0.80
C GLN A 87 6.45 -33.05 1.84
N LYS A 88 6.64 -34.04 2.75
CA LYS A 88 5.76 -34.24 3.90
C LYS A 88 5.93 -33.11 4.91
N LEU A 89 4.82 -32.50 5.30
CA LEU A 89 4.78 -31.39 6.26
C LEU A 89 4.29 -31.85 7.63
N ALA A 90 3.28 -32.68 7.65
CA ALA A 90 2.72 -33.32 8.86
C ALA A 90 1.98 -34.60 8.51
N GLU A 91 1.75 -35.44 9.50
CA GLU A 91 0.93 -36.63 9.35
C GLU A 91 0.00 -36.83 10.54
N LEU A 92 -1.20 -37.35 10.26
CA LEU A 92 -2.16 -37.82 11.27
C LEU A 92 -1.79 -39.20 11.75
N ASP A 93 -2.32 -39.62 12.91
CA ASP A 93 -2.26 -41.02 13.34
C ASP A 93 -2.99 -41.88 12.31
N PRO A 94 -2.26 -42.76 11.59
CA PRO A 94 -2.85 -43.54 10.50
C PRO A 94 -3.59 -44.78 10.96
N VAL A 95 -3.55 -45.16 12.25
CA VAL A 95 -4.02 -46.48 12.71
C VAL A 95 -5.48 -46.73 12.35
N SER A 96 -6.38 -45.82 12.68
CA SER A 96 -7.82 -46.02 12.39
C SER A 96 -8.11 -45.99 10.87
N LEU A 97 -7.47 -45.10 10.12
CA LEU A 97 -7.62 -45.00 8.67
C LEU A 97 -7.05 -46.20 7.93
N LYS A 98 -5.92 -46.73 8.41
CA LYS A 98 -5.31 -47.95 7.88
C LYS A 98 -6.20 -49.16 8.11
N ASN A 99 -6.74 -49.32 9.32
CA ASN A 99 -7.69 -50.41 9.64
C ASN A 99 -8.95 -50.34 8.77
N ALA A 100 -9.50 -49.13 8.56
CA ALA A 100 -10.66 -48.94 7.68
C ALA A 100 -10.33 -49.28 6.21
N TYR A 101 -9.15 -48.93 5.73
CA TYR A 101 -8.68 -49.28 4.38
C TYR A 101 -8.53 -50.82 4.25
N GLU A 102 -7.87 -51.49 5.20
CA GLU A 102 -7.67 -52.96 5.18
C GLU A 102 -8.99 -53.72 5.21
N ALA A 103 -10.00 -53.23 5.94
CA ALA A 103 -11.34 -53.85 5.97
C ALA A 103 -12.02 -53.73 4.59
N THR A 104 -11.99 -52.56 3.96
CA THR A 104 -12.58 -52.37 2.63
C THR A 104 -11.81 -53.13 1.54
N LEU A 105 -10.47 -53.19 1.63
CA LEU A 105 -9.64 -53.99 0.73
C LEU A 105 -9.99 -55.49 0.81
N SER A 106 -10.27 -56.00 2.02
CA SER A 106 -10.70 -57.41 2.22
C SER A 106 -12.05 -57.64 1.56
N THR A 107 -13.01 -56.73 1.71
CA THR A 107 -14.32 -56.77 1.05
C THR A 107 -14.20 -56.76 -0.48
N LEU A 108 -13.30 -55.90 -1.01
CA LEU A 108 -13.02 -55.82 -2.47
C LEU A 108 -12.44 -57.16 -2.97
N LYS A 109 -11.49 -57.78 -2.24
CA LYS A 109 -10.97 -59.10 -2.61
C LYS A 109 -12.07 -60.14 -2.69
N GLN A 110 -12.96 -60.20 -1.66
CA GLN A 110 -14.08 -61.14 -1.66
C GLN A 110 -15.04 -60.94 -2.84
N ALA A 111 -15.39 -59.66 -3.14
CA ALA A 111 -16.25 -59.32 -4.27
C ALA A 111 -15.60 -59.70 -5.61
N LYS A 112 -14.29 -59.46 -5.76
CA LYS A 112 -13.50 -59.81 -6.95
C LYS A 112 -13.42 -61.32 -7.15
N ASP A 113 -13.24 -62.10 -6.08
CA ASP A 113 -13.24 -63.55 -6.15
C ASP A 113 -14.62 -64.11 -6.52
N ALA A 114 -15.70 -63.54 -5.98
CA ALA A 114 -17.06 -63.88 -6.36
C ALA A 114 -17.30 -63.57 -7.84
N TYR A 115 -16.95 -62.38 -8.29
CA TYR A 115 -17.05 -61.98 -9.72
C TYR A 115 -16.32 -62.94 -10.67
N ASN A 116 -15.10 -63.35 -10.33
CA ASN A 116 -14.32 -64.24 -11.16
C ASN A 116 -14.95 -65.64 -11.24
N ARG A 117 -15.55 -66.15 -10.17
CA ARG A 117 -16.27 -67.43 -10.14
C ARG A 117 -17.59 -67.35 -10.93
N TYR A 118 -18.39 -66.38 -10.64
CA TYR A 118 -19.71 -66.21 -11.28
C TYR A 118 -19.57 -65.84 -12.77
N SER A 119 -18.55 -65.11 -13.20
CA SER A 119 -18.23 -64.84 -14.61
C SER A 119 -18.06 -66.13 -15.42
N LYS A 120 -17.38 -67.15 -14.84
CA LYS A 120 -17.20 -68.44 -15.50
C LYS A 120 -18.54 -69.23 -15.62
N LEU A 121 -19.42 -69.11 -14.64
CA LEU A 121 -20.77 -69.74 -14.65
C LEU A 121 -21.71 -69.03 -15.65
N TYR A 122 -21.66 -67.73 -15.66
CA TYR A 122 -22.46 -66.93 -16.65
C TYR A 122 -22.09 -67.23 -18.09
N LYS A 123 -20.79 -67.32 -18.39
CA LYS A 123 -20.29 -67.70 -19.72
C LYS A 123 -20.70 -69.13 -20.13
N LYS A 124 -20.97 -70.01 -19.18
CA LYS A 124 -21.49 -71.37 -19.43
C LYS A 124 -23.02 -71.44 -19.47
N GLY A 125 -23.71 -70.32 -19.37
CA GLY A 125 -25.18 -70.28 -19.36
C GLY A 125 -25.81 -70.80 -18.05
N SER A 126 -25.05 -70.98 -16.99
CA SER A 126 -25.49 -71.54 -15.71
C SER A 126 -25.90 -70.51 -14.68
N LEU A 127 -26.06 -69.21 -15.09
CA LEU A 127 -26.38 -68.11 -14.21
C LEU A 127 -27.40 -67.21 -14.92
N THR A 128 -28.36 -66.67 -14.15
CA THR A 128 -29.34 -65.71 -14.67
C THR A 128 -28.71 -64.32 -14.81
N GLU A 129 -29.24 -63.48 -15.73
CA GLU A 129 -28.76 -62.11 -15.92
C GLU A 129 -28.89 -61.25 -14.66
N ILE A 130 -29.97 -61.45 -13.89
CA ILE A 130 -30.20 -60.76 -12.63
C ILE A 130 -29.08 -61.07 -11.63
N GLN A 131 -28.72 -62.34 -11.44
CA GLN A 131 -27.65 -62.75 -10.56
C GLN A 131 -26.28 -62.26 -11.02
N TRP A 132 -26.04 -62.22 -12.33
CA TRP A 132 -24.83 -61.70 -12.89
C TRP A 132 -24.68 -60.18 -12.63
N THR A 133 -25.76 -59.43 -12.85
CA THR A 133 -25.84 -57.97 -12.61
C THR A 133 -25.61 -57.65 -11.13
N GLU A 134 -26.18 -58.49 -10.20
CA GLU A 134 -25.96 -58.33 -8.77
C GLU A 134 -24.50 -58.46 -8.39
N VAL A 135 -23.79 -59.47 -8.92
CA VAL A 135 -22.35 -59.67 -8.65
C VAL A 135 -21.51 -58.54 -9.21
N GLN A 136 -21.83 -58.01 -10.41
CA GLN A 136 -21.17 -56.86 -10.98
C GLN A 136 -21.35 -55.61 -10.11
N THR A 137 -22.58 -55.36 -9.66
CA THR A 137 -22.91 -54.23 -8.78
C THR A 137 -22.18 -54.31 -7.46
N LYS A 138 -22.12 -55.53 -6.82
CA LYS A 138 -21.33 -55.73 -5.58
C LYS A 138 -19.84 -55.46 -5.76
N LEU A 139 -19.25 -55.88 -6.89
CA LEU A 139 -17.86 -55.58 -7.19
C LEU A 139 -17.63 -54.09 -7.36
N GLN A 140 -18.51 -53.40 -8.11
CA GLN A 140 -18.43 -51.96 -8.31
C GLN A 140 -18.52 -51.18 -6.99
N GLN A 141 -19.48 -51.57 -6.12
CA GLN A 141 -19.66 -50.96 -4.80
C GLN A 141 -18.43 -51.20 -3.89
N ALA A 142 -17.87 -52.40 -3.85
CA ALA A 142 -16.69 -52.69 -3.06
C ALA A 142 -15.46 -51.93 -3.58
N THR A 143 -15.33 -51.77 -4.91
CA THR A 143 -14.26 -50.98 -5.53
C THR A 143 -14.34 -49.50 -5.14
N ALA A 144 -15.56 -48.92 -5.17
CA ALA A 144 -15.81 -47.54 -4.77
C ALA A 144 -15.49 -47.30 -3.27
N MET A 145 -15.90 -48.22 -2.39
CA MET A 145 -15.64 -48.13 -0.95
C MET A 145 -14.14 -48.22 -0.62
N GLU A 146 -13.42 -49.13 -1.27
CA GLU A 146 -11.95 -49.22 -1.12
C GLU A 146 -11.28 -47.96 -1.59
N GLY A 147 -11.68 -47.41 -2.75
CA GLY A 147 -11.14 -46.14 -3.28
C GLY A 147 -11.32 -44.97 -2.31
N ILE A 148 -12.46 -44.85 -1.66
CA ILE A 148 -12.72 -43.85 -0.63
C ILE A 148 -11.79 -44.01 0.57
N ALA A 149 -11.71 -45.25 1.11
CA ALA A 149 -10.88 -45.53 2.29
C ALA A 149 -9.38 -45.34 2.01
N ARG A 150 -8.92 -45.74 0.82
CA ARG A 150 -7.55 -45.51 0.35
C ARG A 150 -7.26 -44.01 0.26
N LYS A 151 -8.17 -43.24 -0.30
CA LYS A 151 -7.99 -41.76 -0.43
C LYS A 151 -7.95 -41.09 0.94
N ASN A 152 -8.77 -41.53 1.89
CA ASN A 152 -8.74 -40.99 3.25
C ASN A 152 -7.40 -41.31 3.95
N LEU A 153 -6.84 -42.51 3.75
CA LEU A 153 -5.52 -42.86 4.27
C LEU A 153 -4.39 -42.04 3.60
N GLU A 154 -4.46 -41.80 2.30
CA GLU A 154 -3.53 -40.91 1.59
C GLU A 154 -3.61 -39.48 2.13
N ASN A 155 -4.81 -38.99 2.41
CA ASN A 155 -5.09 -37.65 2.94
C ASN A 155 -4.67 -37.48 4.41
N ALA A 156 -4.25 -38.56 5.10
CA ALA A 156 -3.64 -38.48 6.43
C ALA A 156 -2.25 -37.79 6.40
N VAL A 157 -1.63 -37.67 5.23
CA VAL A 157 -0.33 -37.01 5.08
C VAL A 157 -0.49 -35.67 4.36
N LEU A 158 -0.14 -34.59 5.05
CA LEU A 158 -0.13 -33.24 4.48
C LEU A 158 1.18 -33.05 3.71
N LYS A 159 1.09 -32.65 2.45
CA LYS A 159 2.24 -32.41 1.57
C LYS A 159 2.20 -31.02 0.98
N ALA A 160 3.40 -30.49 0.66
CA ALA A 160 3.55 -29.20 -0.01
C ALA A 160 3.06 -29.29 -1.47
N PRO A 161 2.20 -28.38 -1.93
CA PRO A 161 1.72 -28.34 -3.32
C PRO A 161 2.73 -27.77 -4.30
N PHE A 162 3.65 -26.91 -3.83
CA PHE A 162 4.72 -26.25 -4.58
C PHE A 162 5.93 -25.99 -3.68
N ASP A 163 7.04 -25.57 -4.27
CA ASP A 163 8.25 -25.14 -3.55
C ASP A 163 8.00 -23.79 -2.89
N GLY A 164 8.38 -23.62 -1.61
CA GLY A 164 8.12 -22.36 -0.92
C GLY A 164 8.61 -22.36 0.52
N ILE A 165 8.14 -21.40 1.30
CA ILE A 165 8.49 -21.22 2.71
C ILE A 165 7.23 -21.30 3.57
N VAL A 166 7.36 -21.96 4.74
CA VAL A 166 6.29 -22.02 5.74
C VAL A 166 6.13 -20.64 6.39
N ALA A 167 4.98 -20.00 6.17
CA ALA A 167 4.71 -18.65 6.68
C ALA A 167 3.93 -18.64 8.01
N ASP A 168 3.05 -19.63 8.22
CA ASP A 168 2.22 -19.72 9.43
C ASP A 168 1.92 -21.19 9.71
N LYS A 169 2.31 -21.65 10.90
CA LYS A 169 2.12 -23.04 11.36
C LYS A 169 1.24 -23.07 12.62
N LYS A 170 0.02 -23.61 12.47
CA LYS A 170 -0.93 -23.85 13.57
C LYS A 170 -1.03 -25.33 13.95
N LEU A 171 0.03 -26.09 13.68
CA LEU A 171 0.10 -27.52 13.86
C LEU A 171 0.91 -27.86 15.12
N GLU A 172 0.33 -28.68 16.00
CA GLU A 172 1.04 -29.27 17.15
C GLU A 172 0.74 -30.73 17.25
N THR A 173 1.74 -31.52 17.64
CA THR A 173 1.58 -33.00 17.86
C THR A 173 0.56 -33.25 18.96
N GLY A 174 -0.33 -34.19 18.74
CA GLY A 174 -1.38 -34.59 19.67
C GLY A 174 -2.70 -33.83 19.52
N VAL A 175 -2.72 -32.72 18.77
CA VAL A 175 -3.96 -31.95 18.51
C VAL A 175 -4.81 -32.69 17.48
N THR A 176 -6.13 -32.70 17.70
CA THR A 176 -7.11 -33.27 16.76
C THR A 176 -7.53 -32.18 15.76
N VAL A 177 -7.46 -32.50 14.47
CA VAL A 177 -7.85 -31.63 13.37
C VAL A 177 -9.10 -32.14 12.66
N LEU A 178 -9.86 -31.19 12.10
CA LEU A 178 -11.02 -31.46 11.27
C LEU A 178 -10.71 -31.18 9.79
N PRO A 179 -11.37 -31.89 8.86
CA PRO A 179 -11.19 -31.64 7.43
C PRO A 179 -11.51 -30.20 7.03
N GLY A 180 -10.68 -29.62 6.17
CA GLY A 180 -10.90 -28.28 5.60
C GLY A 180 -10.47 -27.12 6.50
N VAL A 181 -10.08 -27.34 7.75
CA VAL A 181 -9.57 -26.28 8.63
C VAL A 181 -8.11 -25.97 8.26
N PRO A 182 -7.77 -24.72 7.90
CA PRO A 182 -6.39 -24.34 7.56
C PRO A 182 -5.46 -24.49 8.78
N VAL A 183 -4.37 -25.21 8.60
CA VAL A 183 -3.41 -25.55 9.66
C VAL A 183 -1.99 -25.11 9.36
N LEU A 184 -1.69 -24.77 8.09
CA LEU A 184 -0.38 -24.36 7.65
C LEU A 184 -0.52 -23.47 6.42
N LYS A 185 0.31 -22.40 6.33
CA LYS A 185 0.40 -21.53 5.15
C LYS A 185 1.78 -21.66 4.53
N ILE A 186 1.85 -21.94 3.23
CA ILE A 186 3.09 -21.88 2.43
C ILE A 186 3.00 -20.70 1.49
N VAL A 187 4.11 -19.97 1.33
CA VAL A 187 4.23 -18.84 0.45
C VAL A 187 5.44 -18.98 -0.46
N THR A 188 5.35 -18.41 -1.66
CA THR A 188 6.50 -18.24 -2.56
C THR A 188 6.93 -16.78 -2.49
N ILE A 189 8.21 -16.54 -2.20
CA ILE A 189 8.79 -15.21 -2.07
C ILE A 189 10.07 -14.99 -2.91
N ASP A 190 10.40 -15.90 -3.84
CA ASP A 190 11.48 -15.69 -4.83
C ASP A 190 11.20 -14.47 -5.68
N ARG A 191 9.93 -14.19 -5.87
CA ARG A 191 9.36 -12.99 -6.42
C ARG A 191 8.28 -12.50 -5.47
N VAL A 192 8.13 -11.20 -5.31
CA VAL A 192 7.10 -10.59 -4.47
C VAL A 192 6.33 -9.54 -5.25
N ASN A 193 5.11 -9.26 -4.82
CA ASN A 193 4.29 -8.21 -5.37
C ASN A 193 4.19 -7.06 -4.37
N VAL A 194 4.39 -5.84 -4.83
CA VAL A 194 4.05 -4.65 -4.06
C VAL A 194 2.69 -4.16 -4.52
N LYS A 195 1.76 -4.14 -3.61
CA LYS A 195 0.40 -3.65 -3.83
C LYS A 195 0.29 -2.21 -3.38
N ILE A 196 -0.12 -1.34 -4.28
CA ILE A 196 -0.36 0.09 -4.03
C ILE A 196 -1.80 0.46 -4.35
N PRO A 197 -2.43 1.33 -3.54
CA PRO A 197 -3.71 1.95 -3.85
C PRO A 197 -3.47 3.22 -4.69
N VAL A 198 -3.90 3.23 -5.95
CA VAL A 198 -3.80 4.38 -6.86
C VAL A 198 -5.17 5.07 -6.94
N PRO A 199 -5.26 6.39 -6.73
CA PRO A 199 -6.51 7.15 -6.83
C PRO A 199 -7.14 7.11 -8.22
N GLU A 200 -8.46 7.33 -8.30
CA GLU A 200 -9.23 7.27 -9.56
C GLU A 200 -8.75 8.30 -10.60
N ASN A 201 -8.32 9.47 -10.17
CA ASN A 201 -7.81 10.52 -11.05
C ASN A 201 -6.43 10.21 -11.65
N GLU A 202 -5.68 9.24 -11.10
CA GLU A 202 -4.30 8.91 -11.50
C GLU A 202 -4.22 7.54 -12.20
N ILE A 203 -5.23 6.68 -12.00
CA ILE A 203 -5.22 5.33 -12.55
C ILE A 203 -5.24 5.29 -14.08
N ALA A 204 -5.76 6.34 -14.74
CA ALA A 204 -5.80 6.43 -16.19
C ALA A 204 -4.39 6.49 -16.81
N ASP A 205 -3.46 7.13 -16.12
CA ASP A 205 -2.08 7.34 -16.57
C ASP A 205 -1.17 6.17 -16.23
N THR A 206 -1.61 5.28 -15.32
CA THR A 206 -0.88 4.08 -14.93
C THR A 206 -1.02 2.97 -15.98
N ARG A 207 0.09 2.40 -16.44
CA ARG A 207 0.15 1.37 -17.50
C ARG A 207 0.85 0.11 -17.02
N ILE A 208 0.40 -1.05 -17.51
CA ILE A 208 1.11 -2.32 -17.31
C ILE A 208 2.44 -2.27 -18.04
N GLY A 209 3.51 -2.76 -17.39
CA GLY A 209 4.89 -2.71 -17.88
C GLY A 209 5.66 -1.47 -17.43
N GLN A 210 5.00 -0.47 -16.85
CA GLN A 210 5.64 0.74 -16.35
C GLN A 210 6.60 0.42 -15.19
N GLU A 211 7.79 1.03 -15.22
CA GLU A 211 8.79 0.85 -14.17
C GLU A 211 8.43 1.63 -12.90
N ALA A 212 8.76 1.03 -11.77
CA ALA A 212 8.60 1.65 -10.47
C ALA A 212 9.85 1.48 -9.62
N SER A 213 10.17 2.49 -8.83
CA SER A 213 11.20 2.49 -7.79
C SER A 213 10.54 2.29 -6.43
N ILE A 214 11.02 1.31 -5.68
CA ILE A 214 10.44 0.92 -4.40
C ILE A 214 11.48 1.10 -3.30
N VAL A 215 11.15 1.90 -2.29
CA VAL A 215 12.01 2.15 -1.13
C VAL A 215 11.38 1.48 0.10
N VAL A 216 12.14 0.62 0.77
CA VAL A 216 11.68 -0.13 1.94
C VAL A 216 12.38 0.38 3.19
N PRO A 217 11.68 1.16 4.06
CA PRO A 217 12.27 1.73 5.28
C PRO A 217 12.80 0.67 6.24
N ALA A 218 12.10 -0.47 6.36
CA ALA A 218 12.52 -1.59 7.21
C ALA A 218 13.90 -2.17 6.82
N LEU A 219 14.33 -1.99 5.56
CA LEU A 219 15.62 -2.41 5.02
C LEU A 219 16.60 -1.22 4.87
N LYS A 220 16.58 -0.27 5.83
CA LYS A 220 17.45 0.94 5.83
C LYS A 220 17.30 1.78 4.57
N ASN A 221 16.05 1.94 4.09
CA ASN A 221 15.72 2.64 2.85
C ASN A 221 16.37 2.05 1.58
N LYS A 222 16.60 0.73 1.58
CA LYS A 222 17.09 0.04 0.38
C LYS A 222 16.11 0.20 -0.77
N ARG A 223 16.64 0.47 -1.96
CA ARG A 223 15.86 0.64 -3.19
C ARG A 223 15.80 -0.67 -3.97
N PHE A 224 14.62 -0.95 -4.49
CA PHE A 224 14.32 -2.04 -5.40
C PHE A 224 13.66 -1.49 -6.64
N HIS A 225 13.72 -2.24 -7.72
CA HIS A 225 13.08 -1.89 -8.99
C HIS A 225 12.12 -3.00 -9.36
N GLY A 226 10.99 -2.62 -9.89
CA GLY A 226 9.97 -3.54 -10.37
C GLY A 226 9.16 -2.93 -11.50
N SER A 227 8.25 -3.71 -12.04
CA SER A 227 7.34 -3.26 -13.09
C SER A 227 5.88 -3.59 -12.72
N ILE A 228 4.96 -2.75 -13.17
CA ILE A 228 3.53 -2.96 -12.98
C ILE A 228 3.10 -4.17 -13.80
N THR A 229 2.55 -5.18 -13.12
CA THR A 229 2.06 -6.42 -13.74
C THR A 229 0.55 -6.52 -13.76
N GLU A 230 -0.11 -5.95 -12.77
CA GLU A 230 -1.56 -6.01 -12.65
C GLU A 230 -2.14 -4.65 -12.26
N LYS A 231 -3.28 -4.33 -12.84
CA LYS A 231 -4.10 -3.16 -12.53
C LYS A 231 -5.53 -3.62 -12.31
N SER A 232 -6.07 -3.41 -11.12
CA SER A 232 -7.46 -3.76 -10.80
C SER A 232 -8.43 -3.00 -11.70
N VAL A 233 -9.47 -3.67 -12.16
CA VAL A 233 -10.57 -3.04 -12.91
C VAL A 233 -11.70 -2.55 -12.01
N THR A 234 -11.62 -2.85 -10.71
CA THR A 234 -12.64 -2.50 -9.72
C THR A 234 -12.01 -1.62 -8.65
N ALA A 235 -12.61 -0.46 -8.40
CA ALA A 235 -12.20 0.42 -7.33
C ALA A 235 -12.69 -0.09 -5.97
N ASN A 236 -11.92 0.19 -4.92
CA ASN A 236 -12.41 0.07 -3.56
C ASN A 236 -13.46 1.18 -3.31
N PRO A 237 -14.71 0.85 -2.95
CA PRO A 237 -15.79 1.83 -2.85
C PRO A 237 -15.61 2.84 -1.70
N ILE A 238 -14.82 2.49 -0.69
CA ILE A 238 -14.57 3.34 0.48
C ILE A 238 -13.43 4.33 0.20
N SER A 239 -12.28 3.82 -0.27
CA SER A 239 -11.09 4.65 -0.52
C SER A 239 -11.07 5.29 -1.90
N ARG A 240 -11.93 4.86 -2.85
CA ARG A 240 -11.94 5.27 -4.26
C ARG A 240 -10.58 5.09 -4.93
N THR A 241 -9.90 4.00 -4.59
CA THR A 241 -8.60 3.66 -5.15
C THR A 241 -8.66 2.33 -5.89
N TYR A 242 -7.81 2.19 -6.89
CA TYR A 242 -7.58 0.95 -7.62
C TYR A 242 -6.30 0.29 -7.13
N ASN A 243 -6.33 -1.01 -6.91
CA ASN A 243 -5.11 -1.74 -6.56
C ASN A 243 -4.26 -1.97 -7.81
N VAL A 244 -2.99 -1.58 -7.71
CA VAL A 244 -1.96 -1.87 -8.71
C VAL A 244 -0.90 -2.75 -8.07
N LYS A 245 -0.46 -3.79 -8.79
CA LYS A 245 0.61 -4.68 -8.32
C LYS A 245 1.86 -4.50 -9.17
N ILE A 246 2.96 -4.40 -8.47
CA ILE A 246 4.30 -4.25 -9.02
C ILE A 246 5.08 -5.50 -8.66
N SER A 247 5.57 -6.24 -9.64
CA SER A 247 6.37 -7.44 -9.42
C SER A 247 7.84 -7.08 -9.24
N ILE A 248 8.49 -7.71 -8.26
CA ILE A 248 9.90 -7.50 -7.89
C ILE A 248 10.56 -8.86 -7.72
N ASP A 249 11.71 -9.07 -8.35
CA ASP A 249 12.55 -10.25 -8.10
C ASP A 249 13.22 -10.14 -6.73
N ASN A 250 13.15 -11.21 -5.95
CA ASN A 250 13.63 -11.25 -4.55
C ASN A 250 14.54 -12.47 -4.30
N PRO A 251 15.64 -12.61 -5.06
CA PRO A 251 16.49 -13.81 -5.02
C PRO A 251 17.19 -14.04 -3.66
N PHE A 252 17.33 -13.00 -2.86
CA PHE A 252 17.93 -13.08 -1.52
C PHE A 252 16.89 -13.15 -0.39
N HIS A 253 15.59 -13.22 -0.70
CA HIS A 253 14.47 -13.25 0.25
C HIS A 253 14.51 -12.11 1.28
N GLU A 254 15.06 -10.94 0.92
CA GLU A 254 15.13 -9.77 1.79
C GLU A 254 13.77 -9.10 1.97
N LEU A 255 12.97 -9.08 0.90
CA LEU A 255 11.60 -8.58 0.94
C LEU A 255 10.69 -9.64 1.54
N MET A 256 10.03 -9.29 2.64
CA MET A 256 9.08 -10.18 3.32
C MET A 256 7.66 -9.65 3.18
N PRO A 257 6.67 -10.52 2.96
CA PRO A 257 5.26 -10.13 2.98
C PRO A 257 4.89 -9.38 4.26
N GLY A 258 4.10 -8.31 4.12
CA GLY A 258 3.73 -7.41 5.21
C GLY A 258 4.64 -6.19 5.39
N MET A 259 5.80 -6.12 4.74
CA MET A 259 6.63 -4.90 4.77
C MET A 259 5.93 -3.75 4.06
N VAL A 260 5.97 -2.57 4.68
CA VAL A 260 5.49 -1.32 4.06
C VAL A 260 6.63 -0.68 3.27
N CYS A 261 6.31 -0.11 2.12
CA CYS A 261 7.26 0.53 1.23
C CYS A 261 6.69 1.82 0.63
N LYS A 262 7.58 2.71 0.22
CA LYS A 262 7.27 3.86 -0.62
C LYS A 262 7.52 3.46 -2.07
N VAL A 263 6.59 3.77 -2.93
CA VAL A 263 6.64 3.43 -4.36
C VAL A 263 6.54 4.69 -5.17
N ASP A 264 7.48 4.87 -6.06
CA ASP A 264 7.53 5.92 -7.05
C ASP A 264 7.41 5.29 -8.44
N ILE A 265 6.36 5.65 -9.18
CA ILE A 265 6.08 5.17 -10.53
C ILE A 265 6.69 6.15 -11.51
N LYS A 266 7.57 5.68 -12.39
CA LYS A 266 8.14 6.51 -13.45
C LYS A 266 7.05 6.81 -14.49
N GLU A 267 6.67 8.07 -14.62
CA GLU A 267 5.79 8.50 -15.70
C GLU A 267 6.53 8.49 -17.05
N GLU A 268 5.97 7.79 -18.04
CA GLU A 268 6.37 7.93 -19.44
C GLU A 268 5.63 9.11 -20.05
N GLY A 269 6.29 10.25 -20.13
CA GLY A 269 5.79 11.41 -20.89
C GLY A 269 5.12 12.49 -20.02
N ASN A 270 5.62 13.67 -20.19
CA ASN A 270 5.19 14.93 -19.58
C ASN A 270 5.38 15.00 -18.05
N HIS A 271 6.65 14.90 -17.65
CA HIS A 271 7.02 15.38 -16.32
C HIS A 271 6.50 16.80 -16.19
N LEU A 272 5.55 17.03 -15.31
CA LEU A 272 5.18 18.38 -14.90
C LEU A 272 6.43 18.97 -14.20
N ALA A 273 7.38 19.39 -15.04
CA ALA A 273 8.55 20.11 -14.55
C ALA A 273 8.07 21.46 -14.06
N GLY A 274 8.35 21.77 -12.83
CA GLY A 274 7.94 23.02 -12.23
C GLY A 274 8.90 23.47 -11.14
N ILE A 275 8.61 24.61 -10.59
CA ILE A 275 9.36 25.20 -9.50
C ILE A 275 8.64 24.89 -8.19
N VAL A 276 9.35 24.32 -7.21
CA VAL A 276 8.78 24.07 -5.88
C VAL A 276 8.94 25.31 -5.01
N ILE A 277 7.81 25.76 -4.45
CA ILE A 277 7.76 26.89 -3.53
C ILE A 277 7.10 26.49 -2.21
N PRO A 278 7.41 27.15 -1.08
CA PRO A 278 6.75 26.87 0.19
C PRO A 278 5.21 27.02 0.09
N ASN A 279 4.47 26.11 0.67
CA ASN A 279 2.99 26.11 0.66
C ASN A 279 2.39 27.42 1.19
N SER A 280 3.07 28.07 2.13
CA SER A 280 2.65 29.35 2.72
C SER A 280 2.62 30.53 1.75
N CYS A 281 3.30 30.42 0.60
CA CYS A 281 3.37 31.48 -0.41
C CYS A 281 2.19 31.46 -1.37
N VAL A 282 1.52 30.32 -1.50
CA VAL A 282 0.39 30.16 -2.41
C VAL A 282 -0.88 30.70 -1.76
N GLN A 283 -1.53 31.61 -2.44
CA GLN A 283 -2.82 32.16 -2.05
C GLN A 283 -3.88 31.87 -3.11
N ILE A 284 -5.13 31.85 -2.71
CA ILE A 284 -6.27 31.65 -3.62
C ILE A 284 -7.11 32.91 -3.57
N ASP A 285 -7.42 33.47 -4.71
CA ASP A 285 -8.29 34.64 -4.81
C ASP A 285 -9.78 34.25 -4.77
N TYR A 286 -10.64 35.28 -4.78
CA TYR A 286 -12.10 35.12 -4.75
C TYR A 286 -12.67 34.41 -6.01
N ALA A 287 -11.90 34.35 -7.09
CA ALA A 287 -12.26 33.59 -8.30
C ALA A 287 -11.75 32.16 -8.27
N GLY A 288 -11.10 31.72 -7.17
CA GLY A 288 -10.53 30.39 -7.02
C GLY A 288 -9.19 30.19 -7.73
N GLN A 289 -8.55 31.29 -8.20
CA GLN A 289 -7.26 31.20 -8.88
C GLN A 289 -6.11 31.25 -7.88
N ALA A 290 -5.15 30.34 -8.03
CA ALA A 290 -3.93 30.34 -7.24
C ALA A 290 -2.99 31.45 -7.71
N PHE A 291 -2.40 32.18 -6.77
CA PHE A 291 -1.46 33.26 -7.05
C PHE A 291 -0.38 33.37 -5.96
N VAL A 292 0.68 34.07 -6.29
CA VAL A 292 1.77 34.40 -5.38
C VAL A 292 2.09 35.90 -5.48
N TRP A 293 2.80 36.42 -4.46
CA TRP A 293 3.33 37.77 -4.47
C TRP A 293 4.80 37.78 -4.83
N LEU A 294 5.17 38.54 -5.86
CA LEU A 294 6.55 38.78 -6.29
C LEU A 294 6.98 40.21 -5.95
N VAL A 295 8.28 40.41 -5.77
CA VAL A 295 8.87 41.77 -5.67
C VAL A 295 9.48 42.13 -7.00
N ARG A 296 8.96 43.19 -7.62
CA ARG A 296 9.52 43.81 -8.84
C ARG A 296 9.71 45.31 -8.62
N ASN A 297 10.92 45.79 -8.82
CA ASN A 297 11.27 47.18 -8.64
C ASN A 297 10.86 47.80 -7.28
N GLY A 298 10.96 47.01 -6.18
CA GLY A 298 10.58 47.45 -4.84
C GLY A 298 9.06 47.48 -4.59
N MET A 299 8.25 46.93 -5.48
CA MET A 299 6.80 46.87 -5.36
C MET A 299 6.31 45.39 -5.37
N ALA A 300 5.24 45.09 -4.60
CA ALA A 300 4.58 43.82 -4.63
C ALA A 300 3.69 43.68 -5.87
N THR A 301 3.86 42.61 -6.61
CA THR A 301 3.09 42.32 -7.83
C THR A 301 2.44 40.94 -7.69
N LYS A 302 1.12 40.87 -7.89
CA LYS A 302 0.35 39.61 -7.91
C LYS A 302 0.67 38.84 -9.19
N ARG A 303 1.04 37.56 -9.06
CA ARG A 303 1.27 36.66 -10.19
C ARG A 303 0.39 35.45 -10.08
N ILE A 304 -0.49 35.25 -11.05
CA ILE A 304 -1.30 34.03 -11.17
C ILE A 304 -0.38 32.87 -11.56
N ILE A 305 -0.55 31.76 -10.88
CA ILE A 305 0.25 30.53 -11.07
C ILE A 305 -0.65 29.34 -11.36
N THR A 306 -0.09 28.34 -12.04
CA THR A 306 -0.72 27.02 -12.19
C THR A 306 -0.03 26.05 -11.25
N VAL A 307 -0.80 25.45 -10.33
CA VAL A 307 -0.30 24.47 -9.38
C VAL A 307 -0.38 23.08 -10.00
N GLY A 308 0.74 22.33 -10.01
CA GLY A 308 0.83 20.97 -10.52
C GLY A 308 0.61 19.90 -9.46
N GLY A 309 0.84 20.22 -8.18
CA GLY A 309 0.66 19.27 -7.06
C GLY A 309 1.38 19.70 -5.79
N LEU A 310 1.26 18.90 -4.74
CA LEU A 310 1.98 19.07 -3.48
C LEU A 310 3.14 18.08 -3.43
N THR A 311 4.32 18.56 -3.03
CA THR A 311 5.51 17.73 -2.80
C THR A 311 5.87 17.72 -1.30
N GLU A 312 6.81 16.87 -0.87
CA GLU A 312 7.32 16.90 0.52
C GLU A 312 7.96 18.26 0.86
N GLU A 313 8.50 18.97 -0.13
CA GLU A 313 9.21 20.26 0.05
C GLU A 313 8.29 21.48 -0.12
N GLY A 314 7.11 21.35 -0.72
CA GLY A 314 6.19 22.47 -0.98
C GLY A 314 5.19 22.23 -2.10
N THR A 315 4.73 23.33 -2.70
CA THR A 315 3.81 23.30 -3.83
C THR A 315 4.60 23.40 -5.14
N LEU A 316 4.38 22.45 -6.05
CA LEU A 316 4.92 22.50 -7.41
C LEU A 316 4.12 23.50 -8.26
N VAL A 317 4.79 24.48 -8.82
CA VAL A 317 4.23 25.45 -9.76
C VAL A 317 4.72 25.09 -11.15
N THR A 318 3.79 24.72 -12.02
CA THR A 318 4.10 24.30 -13.41
C THR A 318 4.14 25.45 -14.39
N ASN A 319 3.43 26.54 -14.08
CA ASN A 319 3.41 27.71 -14.93
C ASN A 319 3.20 28.99 -14.10
N GLY A 320 3.74 30.13 -14.58
CA GLY A 320 3.55 31.44 -13.98
C GLY A 320 4.71 31.91 -13.10
N LEU A 321 5.77 31.11 -12.88
CA LEU A 321 6.99 31.49 -12.17
C LEU A 321 8.22 31.18 -13.03
N ASP A 322 9.20 32.10 -12.97
CA ASP A 322 10.50 31.96 -13.62
C ASP A 322 11.62 31.92 -12.55
N GLY A 323 12.71 31.20 -12.86
CA GLY A 323 13.90 31.17 -12.01
C GLY A 323 14.49 32.60 -11.85
N GLY A 324 14.97 32.87 -10.63
CA GLY A 324 15.54 34.18 -10.29
C GLY A 324 14.53 35.24 -9.84
N GLU A 325 13.22 35.00 -9.94
CA GLU A 325 12.20 35.92 -9.41
C GLU A 325 12.22 35.95 -7.88
N LYS A 326 11.92 37.12 -7.29
CA LYS A 326 11.87 37.30 -5.82
C LYS A 326 10.45 37.07 -5.33
N LEU A 327 10.24 35.94 -4.64
CA LEU A 327 8.96 35.51 -4.06
C LEU A 327 8.83 36.00 -2.63
N ILE A 328 7.71 36.59 -2.25
CA ILE A 328 7.42 36.98 -0.87
C ILE A 328 7.01 35.73 -0.08
N ILE A 329 7.81 35.35 0.93
CA ILE A 329 7.56 34.21 1.80
C ILE A 329 6.92 34.58 3.13
N GLU A 330 7.16 35.83 3.61
CA GLU A 330 6.50 36.33 4.82
C GLU A 330 6.05 37.79 4.59
N GLY A 331 4.92 38.16 5.19
CA GLY A 331 4.32 39.48 5.03
C GLY A 331 3.35 39.64 3.87
N ALA A 332 3.12 38.58 3.10
CA ALA A 332 2.21 38.53 1.95
C ALA A 332 0.77 38.98 2.28
N GLN A 333 0.33 38.84 3.53
CA GLN A 333 -1.00 39.26 3.99
C GLN A 333 -1.16 40.79 4.18
N LYS A 334 -0.03 41.51 4.16
CA LYS A 334 0.02 42.98 4.39
C LYS A 334 0.24 43.76 3.13
N VAL A 335 0.38 43.10 1.99
CA VAL A 335 0.65 43.72 0.69
C VAL A 335 -0.56 43.63 -0.24
N SER A 336 -0.68 44.57 -1.11
CA SER A 336 -1.64 44.61 -2.20
C SER A 336 -0.88 44.94 -3.51
N GLU A 337 -1.52 44.79 -4.66
CA GLU A 337 -0.92 45.11 -5.95
C GLU A 337 -0.35 46.53 -5.95
N GLY A 338 0.93 46.68 -6.29
CA GLY A 338 1.64 47.96 -6.32
C GLY A 338 2.10 48.49 -4.96
N SER A 339 1.94 47.78 -3.85
CA SER A 339 2.42 48.18 -2.53
C SER A 339 3.95 48.28 -2.52
N ASN A 340 4.51 49.39 -2.00
CA ASN A 340 5.95 49.49 -1.75
C ASN A 340 6.38 48.49 -0.67
N VAL A 341 7.42 47.72 -0.94
CA VAL A 341 7.94 46.69 -0.01
C VAL A 341 9.41 46.94 0.30
N ILE A 342 9.78 46.62 1.53
CA ILE A 342 11.16 46.66 2.02
C ILE A 342 11.58 45.22 2.29
N GLU A 343 12.55 44.73 1.56
CA GLU A 343 13.12 43.37 1.73
C GLU A 343 13.89 43.33 3.06
N LYS A 344 13.63 42.28 3.85
CA LYS A 344 14.26 42.04 5.16
C LYS A 344 15.09 40.78 5.11
#